data_5abb47ec3be517d2973b2d4e325babe3
#
_entry.id   5abb47ec3be517d2973b2d4e325babe3
#
_cell.length_a   1.000
_cell.length_b   1.000
_cell.length_c   1.000
_cell.angle_alpha   90.00
_cell.angle_beta   90.00
_cell.angle_gamma   90.00
#
_symmetry.space_group_name_H-M   'P 1'
#
loop_
_entity.id
_entity.type
_entity.pdbx_description
1 polymer ?
#
loop_
_entity_poly.entity_id
_entity_poly.type
_entity_poly.pdbx_seq_one_letter_code
_entity_poly.pdbx_strand_id
1 'polypeptide(L)'
;MAKKEVLKVEHVGMKFNLSQEKVDDLKDYVIKLLKHQISYNEFWALKDVSFELRKGDALGLIGLNGSGKSTMLKTIAGVLKPTKGSVTVNGSIAPLIELGAGFDMDLTARENVFLNGALLGYSRKQMQEYYDDIVEFSELKDFMDVPVKNFSSGMVSRLAFAIATIGTPDILIVDEVLSVGDFRFQEK
;
A
#
# COMPACT_ATOMS: atom_id res chain seq x y z
N MET A 1 -19.61 7.08 -24.80
CA MET A 1 -19.80 7.41 -23.38
C MET A 1 -18.49 7.90 -22.81
N ALA A 2 -18.46 9.02 -22.09
CA ALA A 2 -17.21 9.48 -21.45
C ALA A 2 -16.83 8.47 -20.36
N LYS A 3 -15.56 8.02 -20.35
CA LYS A 3 -15.05 7.14 -19.29
C LYS A 3 -15.13 7.87 -17.94
N LYS A 4 -15.62 7.19 -16.90
CA LYS A 4 -15.74 7.73 -15.54
C LYS A 4 -14.33 7.96 -14.97
N GLU A 5 -14.06 9.16 -14.43
CA GLU A 5 -12.87 9.47 -13.67
C GLU A 5 -12.83 8.63 -12.37
N VAL A 6 -11.72 7.94 -12.15
CA VAL A 6 -11.52 7.10 -10.96
C VAL A 6 -10.45 7.66 -10.02
N LEU A 7 -9.49 8.44 -10.55
CA LEU A 7 -8.44 9.07 -9.77
C LEU A 7 -8.15 10.47 -10.30
N LYS A 8 -8.04 11.44 -9.41
CA LYS A 8 -7.59 12.79 -9.71
C LYS A 8 -6.53 13.22 -8.70
N VAL A 9 -5.37 13.61 -9.21
CA VAL A 9 -4.25 14.15 -8.45
C VAL A 9 -4.06 15.60 -8.88
N GLU A 10 -4.14 16.55 -7.93
CA GLU A 10 -4.12 17.99 -8.22
C GLU A 10 -3.05 18.69 -7.40
N HIS A 11 -2.03 19.20 -8.07
CA HIS A 11 -0.95 20.01 -7.48
C HIS A 11 -0.29 19.37 -6.25
N VAL A 12 -0.15 18.04 -6.26
CA VAL A 12 0.37 17.29 -5.13
C VAL A 12 1.84 17.59 -4.90
N GLY A 13 2.14 18.05 -3.69
CA GLY A 13 3.48 18.17 -3.15
C GLY A 13 3.62 17.40 -1.84
N MET A 14 4.72 16.66 -1.69
CA MET A 14 5.05 15.92 -0.47
C MET A 14 6.39 16.36 0.05
N LYS A 15 6.40 16.88 1.27
CA LYS A 15 7.58 17.35 1.98
C LYS A 15 7.86 16.46 3.19
N PHE A 16 9.11 16.07 3.36
CA PHE A 16 9.60 15.42 4.57
C PHE A 16 10.57 16.33 5.30
N ASN A 17 10.45 16.39 6.61
CA ASN A 17 11.40 17.05 7.47
C ASN A 17 12.49 16.07 7.87
N LEU A 18 13.69 16.24 7.34
CA LEU A 18 14.84 15.45 7.70
C LEU A 18 15.54 16.12 8.88
N SER A 19 15.46 15.52 10.06
CA SER A 19 16.27 15.98 11.20
C SER A 19 17.74 15.64 10.92
N GLN A 20 18.63 16.64 10.97
CA GLN A 20 20.05 16.43 10.83
C GLN A 20 20.70 15.89 12.10
N GLU A 21 20.06 16.01 13.23
CA GLU A 21 20.59 15.59 14.52
C GLU A 21 19.79 14.44 15.12
N LYS A 22 20.50 13.40 15.54
CA LYS A 22 19.93 12.43 16.47
C LYS A 22 19.71 13.12 17.81
N VAL A 23 18.48 13.18 18.25
CA VAL A 23 18.14 13.62 19.61
C VAL A 23 17.98 12.34 20.42
N ASP A 24 19.00 11.99 21.19
CA ASP A 24 19.04 10.73 21.94
C ASP A 24 18.30 10.82 23.29
N ASP A 25 17.96 12.04 23.77
CA ASP A 25 17.30 12.23 25.05
C ASP A 25 16.21 13.33 25.00
N LEU A 26 15.10 13.12 25.72
CA LEU A 26 13.98 14.06 25.86
C LEU A 26 14.44 15.43 26.43
N LYS A 27 15.44 15.42 27.31
CA LYS A 27 16.02 16.64 27.88
C LYS A 27 16.73 17.48 26.81
N ASP A 28 17.52 16.85 25.97
CA ASP A 28 18.19 17.50 24.84
C ASP A 28 17.19 18.09 23.84
N TYR A 29 16.10 17.37 23.58
CA TYR A 29 15.01 17.88 22.72
C TYR A 29 14.42 19.17 23.26
N VAL A 30 14.08 19.20 24.54
CA VAL A 30 13.47 20.39 25.19
C VAL A 30 14.45 21.57 25.21
N ILE A 31 15.74 21.33 25.50
CA ILE A 31 16.78 22.39 25.53
C ILE A 31 16.99 22.97 24.11
N LYS A 32 17.06 22.11 23.06
CA LYS A 32 17.22 22.53 21.68
C LYS A 32 15.97 23.26 21.16
N LEU A 33 14.78 22.82 21.58
CA LEU A 33 13.51 23.49 21.26
C LEU A 33 13.48 24.92 21.85
N LEU A 34 13.86 25.10 23.13
CA LEU A 34 13.91 26.41 23.80
C LEU A 34 14.98 27.32 23.20
N LYS A 35 16.07 26.78 22.69
CA LYS A 35 17.16 27.52 22.05
C LYS A 35 16.94 27.79 20.56
N HIS A 36 15.80 27.41 19.96
CA HIS A 36 15.52 27.52 18.52
C HIS A 36 16.63 26.88 17.63
N GLN A 37 17.32 25.84 18.12
CA GLN A 37 18.45 25.19 17.47
C GLN A 37 18.06 23.93 16.70
N ILE A 38 16.75 23.56 16.67
CA ILE A 38 16.30 22.42 15.87
C ILE A 38 16.23 22.87 14.41
N SER A 39 17.22 22.49 13.63
CA SER A 39 17.23 22.71 12.19
C SER A 39 16.68 21.48 11.47
N TYR A 40 15.65 21.66 10.69
CA TYR A 40 15.10 20.63 9.79
C TYR A 40 15.49 20.98 8.36
N ASN A 41 16.11 20.02 7.66
CA ASN A 41 16.23 20.13 6.22
C ASN A 41 14.91 19.66 5.58
N GLU A 42 14.25 20.55 4.89
CA GLU A 42 13.06 20.23 4.13
C GLU A 42 13.44 19.50 2.83
N PHE A 43 12.98 18.28 2.70
CA PHE A 43 13.14 17.49 1.48
C PHE A 43 11.79 17.33 0.79
N TRP A 44 11.69 17.86 -0.44
CA TRP A 44 10.51 17.70 -1.26
C TRP A 44 10.65 16.45 -2.14
N ALA A 45 9.95 15.39 -1.77
CA ALA A 45 9.90 14.15 -2.54
C ALA A 45 8.99 14.27 -3.77
N LEU A 46 7.92 15.07 -3.67
CA LEU A 46 7.01 15.38 -4.78
C LEU A 46 6.86 16.90 -4.87
N LYS A 47 6.83 17.42 -6.11
CA LYS A 47 6.68 18.85 -6.38
C LYS A 47 5.66 19.07 -7.49
N ASP A 48 4.48 19.58 -7.12
CA ASP A 48 3.43 20.02 -8.06
C ASP A 48 3.04 18.97 -9.12
N VAL A 49 2.69 17.77 -8.65
CA VAL A 49 2.30 16.68 -9.53
C VAL A 49 0.80 16.69 -9.75
N SER A 50 0.36 16.67 -11.03
CA SER A 50 -1.06 16.64 -11.39
C SER A 50 -1.30 15.65 -12.55
N PHE A 51 -2.31 14.79 -12.41
CA PHE A 51 -2.81 13.92 -13.46
C PHE A 51 -4.18 13.36 -13.09
N GLU A 52 -4.89 12.80 -14.05
CA GLU A 52 -6.15 12.11 -13.86
C GLU A 52 -6.14 10.75 -14.54
N LEU A 53 -6.88 9.78 -13.96
CA LEU A 53 -7.10 8.48 -14.56
C LEU A 53 -8.59 8.18 -14.65
N ARG A 54 -8.96 7.54 -15.74
CA ARG A 54 -10.32 7.09 -16.01
C ARG A 54 -10.40 5.56 -15.95
N LYS A 55 -11.58 5.03 -15.73
CA LYS A 55 -11.79 3.58 -15.69
C LYS A 55 -11.22 2.89 -16.93
N GLY A 56 -10.32 1.93 -16.71
CA GLY A 56 -9.62 1.17 -17.76
C GLY A 56 -8.35 1.84 -18.29
N ASP A 57 -7.91 2.96 -17.72
CA ASP A 57 -6.61 3.53 -18.03
C ASP A 57 -5.51 2.81 -17.23
N ALA A 58 -4.29 2.78 -17.78
CA ALA A 58 -3.09 2.31 -17.10
C ALA A 58 -2.04 3.42 -17.08
N LEU A 59 -1.42 3.65 -15.91
CA LEU A 59 -0.36 4.65 -15.72
C LEU A 59 0.90 3.98 -15.18
N GLY A 60 2.02 4.14 -15.88
CA GLY A 60 3.34 3.73 -15.41
C GLY A 60 4.12 4.91 -14.83
N LEU A 61 4.62 4.75 -13.60
CA LEU A 61 5.56 5.71 -12.98
C LEU A 61 7.00 5.24 -13.24
N ILE A 62 7.73 5.99 -14.05
CA ILE A 62 9.10 5.66 -14.44
C ILE A 62 10.07 6.70 -13.84
N GLY A 63 11.21 6.25 -13.34
CA GLY A 63 12.24 7.12 -12.79
C GLY A 63 13.28 6.37 -11.98
N LEU A 64 14.38 7.03 -11.65
CA LEU A 64 15.47 6.49 -10.83
C LEU A 64 15.01 6.18 -9.40
N ASN A 65 15.79 5.38 -8.67
CA ASN A 65 15.56 5.18 -7.23
C ASN A 65 15.66 6.53 -6.50
N GLY A 66 14.70 6.76 -5.58
CA GLY A 66 14.59 8.05 -4.87
C GLY A 66 13.86 9.15 -5.64
N SER A 67 13.32 8.92 -6.86
CA SER A 67 12.58 9.93 -7.63
C SER A 67 11.16 10.20 -7.11
N GLY A 68 10.71 9.53 -6.05
CA GLY A 68 9.39 9.75 -5.44
C GLY A 68 8.28 8.80 -5.91
N LYS A 69 8.56 7.76 -6.72
CA LYS A 69 7.56 6.80 -7.21
C LYS A 69 6.73 6.19 -6.07
N SER A 70 7.39 5.52 -5.13
CA SER A 70 6.72 4.88 -3.99
C SER A 70 6.03 5.91 -3.07
N THR A 71 6.56 7.13 -2.96
CA THR A 71 5.90 8.23 -2.25
C THR A 71 4.58 8.61 -2.94
N MET A 72 4.56 8.70 -4.27
CA MET A 72 3.34 8.97 -5.04
C MET A 72 2.32 7.84 -4.88
N LEU A 73 2.74 6.57 -5.01
CA LEU A 73 1.86 5.42 -4.84
C LEU A 73 1.25 5.37 -3.43
N LYS A 74 2.06 5.60 -2.39
CA LYS A 74 1.58 5.69 -0.99
C LYS A 74 0.63 6.87 -0.77
N THR A 75 0.83 7.99 -1.48
CA THR A 75 -0.07 9.15 -1.42
C THR A 75 -1.42 8.85 -2.09
N ILE A 76 -1.42 8.18 -3.24
CA ILE A 76 -2.65 7.75 -3.93
C ILE A 76 -3.39 6.71 -3.08
N ALA A 77 -2.68 5.77 -2.47
CA ALA A 77 -3.26 4.75 -1.59
C ALA A 77 -3.81 5.32 -0.26
N GLY A 78 -3.62 6.63 0.01
CA GLY A 78 -4.07 7.27 1.24
C GLY A 78 -3.20 6.96 2.47
N VAL A 79 -2.08 6.25 2.32
CA VAL A 79 -1.11 5.96 3.40
C VAL A 79 -0.38 7.24 3.82
N LEU A 80 -0.06 8.12 2.85
CA LEU A 80 0.57 9.41 3.09
C LEU A 80 -0.38 10.53 2.71
N LYS A 81 -0.58 11.49 3.64
CA LYS A 81 -1.34 12.70 3.34
C LYS A 81 -0.43 13.72 2.64
N PRO A 82 -0.80 14.25 1.47
CA PRO A 82 0.01 15.23 0.77
C PRO A 82 0.19 16.53 1.60
N THR A 83 1.36 17.14 1.50
CA THR A 83 1.65 18.44 2.14
C THR A 83 0.94 19.59 1.43
N LYS A 84 0.81 19.47 0.09
CA LYS A 84 0.08 20.42 -0.77
C LYS A 84 -0.74 19.65 -1.78
N GLY A 85 -1.78 20.30 -2.29
CA GLY A 85 -2.68 19.72 -3.28
C GLY A 85 -3.63 18.66 -2.69
N SER A 86 -4.24 17.89 -3.56
CA SER A 86 -5.24 16.88 -3.18
C SER A 86 -5.18 15.64 -4.06
N VAL A 87 -5.60 14.52 -3.49
CA VAL A 87 -5.87 13.26 -4.20
C VAL A 87 -7.33 12.90 -3.98
N THR A 88 -8.07 12.76 -5.07
CA THR A 88 -9.48 12.34 -5.05
C THR A 88 -9.59 10.97 -5.70
N VAL A 89 -10.17 10.02 -4.99
CA VAL A 89 -10.40 8.65 -5.45
C VAL A 89 -11.90 8.40 -5.54
N ASN A 90 -12.38 8.00 -6.71
CA ASN A 90 -13.77 7.71 -6.99
C ASN A 90 -13.97 6.20 -7.23
N GLY A 91 -13.73 5.40 -6.18
CA GLY A 91 -13.83 3.94 -6.23
C GLY A 91 -13.03 3.26 -5.14
N SER A 92 -12.91 1.95 -5.23
CA SER A 92 -12.10 1.13 -4.33
C SER A 92 -10.65 1.02 -4.82
N ILE A 93 -9.70 1.02 -3.89
CA ILE A 93 -8.27 0.83 -4.18
C ILE A 93 -7.79 -0.48 -3.58
N ALA A 94 -7.05 -1.27 -4.36
CA ALA A 94 -6.22 -2.37 -3.85
C ALA A 94 -4.73 -1.98 -3.97
N PRO A 95 -4.08 -1.60 -2.86
CA PRO A 95 -2.67 -1.27 -2.88
C PRO A 95 -1.81 -2.53 -2.71
N LEU A 96 -1.13 -2.96 -3.78
CA LEU A 96 -0.11 -4.01 -3.74
C LEU A 96 1.30 -3.43 -3.52
N ILE A 97 1.40 -2.37 -2.75
CA ILE A 97 2.67 -1.66 -2.51
C ILE A 97 3.52 -2.42 -1.49
N GLU A 98 2.88 -3.03 -0.50
CA GLU A 98 3.52 -3.79 0.57
C GLU A 98 2.69 -5.05 0.84
N LEU A 99 2.87 -6.08 0.00
CA LEU A 99 2.13 -7.35 0.14
C LEU A 99 2.38 -7.97 1.52
N GLY A 100 1.29 -8.22 2.25
CA GLY A 100 1.35 -8.81 3.58
C GLY A 100 1.66 -7.84 4.73
N ALA A 101 1.77 -6.53 4.48
CA ALA A 101 2.03 -5.53 5.53
C ALA A 101 0.96 -5.51 6.65
N GLY A 102 -0.24 -6.01 6.38
CA GLY A 102 -1.31 -6.13 7.38
C GLY A 102 -1.40 -7.52 8.04
N PHE A 103 -0.46 -8.42 7.74
CA PHE A 103 -0.51 -9.77 8.33
C PHE A 103 0.00 -9.78 9.77
N ASP A 104 -0.73 -10.46 10.65
CA ASP A 104 -0.22 -10.87 11.93
C ASP A 104 0.44 -12.26 11.74
N MET A 105 1.74 -12.32 11.97
CA MET A 105 2.54 -13.51 11.70
C MET A 105 2.21 -14.68 12.66
N ASP A 106 1.66 -14.41 13.82
CA ASP A 106 1.27 -15.43 14.80
C ASP A 106 -0.12 -16.01 14.53
N LEU A 107 -0.94 -15.33 13.73
CA LEU A 107 -2.24 -15.82 13.30
C LEU A 107 -2.09 -16.79 12.11
N THR A 108 -3.07 -17.68 11.96
CA THR A 108 -3.19 -18.57 10.81
C THR A 108 -3.49 -17.79 9.52
N ALA A 109 -3.26 -18.41 8.36
CA ALA A 109 -3.63 -17.83 7.07
C ALA A 109 -5.13 -17.51 7.01
N ARG A 110 -5.99 -18.40 7.51
CA ARG A 110 -7.44 -18.19 7.64
C ARG A 110 -7.76 -16.92 8.42
N GLU A 111 -7.18 -16.75 9.61
CA GLU A 111 -7.41 -15.57 10.44
C GLU A 111 -6.92 -14.30 9.76
N ASN A 112 -5.77 -14.36 9.08
CA ASN A 112 -5.23 -13.25 8.30
C ASN A 112 -6.13 -12.86 7.11
N VAL A 113 -6.82 -13.80 6.46
CA VAL A 113 -7.81 -13.49 5.41
C VAL A 113 -8.88 -12.56 5.98
N PHE A 114 -9.45 -12.87 7.14
CA PHE A 114 -10.49 -12.02 7.75
C PHE A 114 -9.93 -10.71 8.30
N LEU A 115 -8.74 -10.73 8.89
CA LEU A 115 -8.07 -9.54 9.41
C LEU A 115 -7.79 -8.53 8.29
N ASN A 116 -7.17 -8.99 7.20
CA ASN A 116 -6.85 -8.13 6.08
C ASN A 116 -8.08 -7.69 5.30
N GLY A 117 -9.08 -8.56 5.15
CA GLY A 117 -10.36 -8.18 4.57
C GLY A 117 -11.00 -7.02 5.33
N ALA A 118 -10.95 -7.05 6.67
CA ALA A 118 -11.44 -5.95 7.50
C ALA A 118 -10.63 -4.65 7.31
N LEU A 119 -9.31 -4.74 7.18
CA LEU A 119 -8.44 -3.59 6.86
C LEU A 119 -8.76 -2.97 5.49
N LEU A 120 -9.15 -3.80 4.52
CA LEU A 120 -9.59 -3.36 3.19
C LEU A 120 -11.05 -2.85 3.17
N GLY A 121 -11.75 -2.90 4.32
CA GLY A 121 -13.11 -2.39 4.46
C GLY A 121 -14.22 -3.41 4.18
N TYR A 122 -13.89 -4.69 4.00
CA TYR A 122 -14.88 -5.74 3.84
C TYR A 122 -15.49 -6.17 5.18
N SER A 123 -16.77 -6.43 5.20
CA SER A 123 -17.44 -7.06 6.34
C SER A 123 -17.05 -8.54 6.45
N ARG A 124 -17.17 -9.11 7.66
CA ARG A 124 -16.92 -10.53 7.88
C ARG A 124 -17.77 -11.43 6.98
N LYS A 125 -19.03 -11.02 6.72
CA LYS A 125 -19.93 -11.76 5.83
C LYS A 125 -19.41 -11.80 4.40
N GLN A 126 -18.99 -10.66 3.86
CA GLN A 126 -18.39 -10.59 2.51
C GLN A 126 -17.12 -11.44 2.43
N MET A 127 -16.25 -11.37 3.44
CA MET A 127 -15.04 -12.19 3.47
C MET A 127 -15.35 -13.69 3.55
N GLN A 128 -16.45 -14.08 4.21
CA GLN A 128 -16.89 -15.48 4.21
C GLN A 128 -17.37 -15.93 2.83
N GLU A 129 -18.03 -15.05 2.08
CA GLU A 129 -18.45 -15.33 0.70
C GLU A 129 -17.26 -15.46 -0.25
N TYR A 130 -16.19 -14.69 -0.05
CA TYR A 130 -14.98 -14.70 -0.86
C TYR A 130 -13.94 -15.73 -0.43
N TYR A 131 -14.12 -16.36 0.73
CA TYR A 131 -13.08 -17.19 1.36
C TYR A 131 -12.61 -18.33 0.45
N ASP A 132 -13.53 -19.06 -0.15
CA ASP A 132 -13.21 -20.23 -0.99
C ASP A 132 -12.47 -19.79 -2.26
N ASP A 133 -12.84 -18.66 -2.85
CA ASP A 133 -12.15 -18.09 -4.01
C ASP A 133 -10.71 -17.67 -3.66
N ILE A 134 -10.51 -17.07 -2.47
CA ILE A 134 -9.18 -16.71 -1.98
C ILE A 134 -8.32 -17.97 -1.79
N VAL A 135 -8.87 -19.01 -1.19
CA VAL A 135 -8.17 -20.28 -0.96
C VAL A 135 -7.78 -20.93 -2.27
N GLU A 136 -8.70 -20.98 -3.25
CA GLU A 136 -8.44 -21.54 -4.58
C GLU A 136 -7.39 -20.73 -5.32
N PHE A 137 -7.55 -19.40 -5.37
CA PHE A 137 -6.62 -18.53 -6.11
C PHE A 137 -5.21 -18.57 -5.52
N SER A 138 -5.07 -18.56 -4.19
CA SER A 138 -3.77 -18.58 -3.51
C SER A 138 -3.06 -19.95 -3.60
N GLU A 139 -3.79 -21.03 -3.91
CA GLU A 139 -3.30 -22.44 -3.90
C GLU A 139 -2.74 -22.87 -2.53
N LEU A 140 -3.31 -22.34 -1.44
CA LEU A 140 -2.82 -22.58 -0.08
C LEU A 140 -3.79 -23.39 0.78
N LYS A 141 -4.68 -24.19 0.16
CA LYS A 141 -5.75 -24.93 0.83
C LYS A 141 -5.27 -25.71 2.06
N ASP A 142 -4.17 -26.44 1.94
CA ASP A 142 -3.63 -27.30 3.00
C ASP A 142 -2.87 -26.50 4.09
N PHE A 143 -2.67 -25.22 3.88
CA PHE A 143 -1.91 -24.34 4.76
C PHE A 143 -2.77 -23.29 5.48
N MET A 144 -4.09 -23.26 5.23
CA MET A 144 -4.95 -22.21 5.76
C MET A 144 -5.04 -22.17 7.28
N ASP A 145 -4.83 -23.30 7.96
CA ASP A 145 -4.84 -23.39 9.43
C ASP A 145 -3.42 -23.35 10.04
N VAL A 146 -2.40 -23.00 9.22
CA VAL A 146 -1.01 -22.86 9.66
C VAL A 146 -0.70 -21.37 9.92
N PRO A 147 0.01 -21.02 11.02
CA PRO A 147 0.46 -19.65 11.27
C PRO A 147 1.36 -19.11 10.15
N VAL A 148 1.12 -17.84 9.75
CA VAL A 148 1.80 -17.21 8.61
C VAL A 148 3.32 -17.10 8.81
N LYS A 149 3.81 -17.06 10.04
CA LYS A 149 5.26 -17.10 10.34
C LYS A 149 5.97 -18.34 9.78
N ASN A 150 5.24 -19.41 9.50
CA ASN A 150 5.77 -20.65 8.92
C ASN A 150 5.73 -20.66 7.38
N PHE A 151 5.22 -19.58 6.76
CA PHE A 151 5.12 -19.46 5.31
C PHE A 151 6.44 -19.03 4.68
N SER A 152 6.69 -19.48 3.45
CA SER A 152 7.70 -18.85 2.62
C SER A 152 7.22 -17.47 2.15
N SER A 153 8.15 -16.61 1.74
CA SER A 153 7.81 -15.29 1.19
C SER A 153 6.85 -15.38 0.01
N GLY A 154 7.01 -16.41 -0.85
CA GLY A 154 6.09 -16.68 -1.96
C GLY A 154 4.67 -17.04 -1.51
N MET A 155 4.52 -17.84 -0.43
CA MET A 155 3.21 -18.16 0.13
C MET A 155 2.53 -16.92 0.73
N VAL A 156 3.28 -16.11 1.47
CA VAL A 156 2.78 -14.82 2.02
C VAL A 156 2.28 -13.94 0.90
N SER A 157 3.07 -13.79 -0.16
CA SER A 157 2.71 -12.91 -1.27
C SER A 157 1.52 -13.41 -2.07
N ARG A 158 1.40 -14.73 -2.31
CA ARG A 158 0.24 -15.33 -2.99
C ARG A 158 -1.04 -15.10 -2.19
N LEU A 159 -1.00 -15.31 -0.87
CA LEU A 159 -2.14 -15.06 0.01
C LEU A 159 -2.55 -13.58 0.02
N ALA A 160 -1.58 -12.68 0.18
CA ALA A 160 -1.82 -11.24 0.20
C ALA A 160 -2.39 -10.74 -1.13
N PHE A 161 -1.87 -11.23 -2.26
CA PHE A 161 -2.37 -10.89 -3.58
C PHE A 161 -3.81 -11.38 -3.78
N ALA A 162 -4.11 -12.63 -3.40
CA ALA A 162 -5.45 -13.20 -3.47
C ALA A 162 -6.47 -12.34 -2.69
N ILE A 163 -6.12 -11.93 -1.46
CA ILE A 163 -7.00 -11.09 -0.63
C ILE A 163 -7.21 -9.72 -1.27
N ALA A 164 -6.15 -9.09 -1.77
CA ALA A 164 -6.21 -7.74 -2.31
C ALA A 164 -7.02 -7.64 -3.62
N THR A 165 -7.04 -8.71 -4.43
CA THR A 165 -7.67 -8.70 -5.76
C THR A 165 -9.10 -9.24 -5.79
N ILE A 166 -9.56 -9.91 -4.73
CA ILE A 166 -10.84 -10.64 -4.71
C ILE A 166 -12.06 -9.74 -4.96
N GLY A 167 -12.04 -8.52 -4.52
CA GLY A 167 -13.16 -7.59 -4.63
C GLY A 167 -13.25 -6.84 -5.97
N THR A 168 -12.48 -7.21 -7.00
CA THR A 168 -12.38 -6.48 -8.27
C THR A 168 -12.30 -4.95 -8.07
N PRO A 169 -11.20 -4.46 -7.48
CA PRO A 169 -11.05 -3.04 -7.16
C PRO A 169 -11.11 -2.16 -8.42
N ASP A 170 -11.59 -0.93 -8.28
CA ASP A 170 -11.62 0.05 -9.39
C ASP A 170 -10.21 0.51 -9.79
N ILE A 171 -9.28 0.54 -8.81
CA ILE A 171 -7.87 0.94 -8.98
C ILE A 171 -6.97 -0.11 -8.34
N LEU A 172 -6.06 -0.66 -9.13
CA LEU A 172 -4.98 -1.52 -8.65
C LEU A 172 -3.67 -0.71 -8.65
N ILE A 173 -3.03 -0.61 -7.50
CA ILE A 173 -1.73 0.04 -7.37
C ILE A 173 -0.67 -1.04 -7.17
N VAL A 174 0.31 -1.07 -8.07
CA VAL A 174 1.38 -2.07 -8.07
C VAL A 174 2.72 -1.35 -7.98
N ASP A 175 3.58 -1.76 -7.05
CA ASP A 175 4.98 -1.37 -6.98
C ASP A 175 5.86 -2.52 -7.53
N GLU A 176 7.16 -2.43 -7.51
CA GLU A 176 8.14 -3.42 -8.03
C GLU A 176 7.91 -4.88 -7.56
N VAL A 177 6.91 -5.11 -6.72
CA VAL A 177 6.59 -6.38 -6.06
C VAL A 177 6.03 -7.46 -7.01
N LEU A 178 5.72 -7.16 -8.27
CA LEU A 178 5.24 -8.17 -9.25
C LEU A 178 6.26 -9.26 -9.61
N SER A 179 7.50 -9.16 -9.13
CA SER A 179 8.48 -10.25 -9.25
C SER A 179 8.29 -11.35 -8.19
N VAL A 180 7.23 -11.29 -7.39
CA VAL A 180 6.97 -12.20 -6.29
C VAL A 180 5.96 -13.28 -6.73
N GLY A 181 6.32 -14.52 -6.50
CA GLY A 181 5.58 -15.70 -6.93
C GLY A 181 6.37 -16.53 -7.92
N ASP A 182 6.00 -17.81 -8.08
CA ASP A 182 6.55 -18.61 -9.15
C ASP A 182 5.93 -18.21 -10.51
N PHE A 183 6.60 -18.60 -11.59
CA PHE A 183 6.21 -18.25 -12.96
C PHE A 183 4.75 -18.63 -13.28
N ARG A 184 4.23 -19.73 -12.70
CA ARG A 184 2.85 -20.19 -12.91
C ARG A 184 1.81 -19.28 -12.27
N PHE A 185 2.15 -18.66 -11.14
CA PHE A 185 1.26 -17.73 -10.46
C PHE A 185 1.18 -16.37 -11.20
N GLN A 186 2.24 -16.00 -11.91
CA GLN A 186 2.29 -14.76 -12.70
C GLN A 186 1.46 -14.84 -14.00
N GLU A 187 1.06 -16.03 -14.44
CA GLU A 187 0.23 -16.25 -15.64
C GLU A 187 -1.29 -16.20 -15.35
N LYS A 188 -1.70 -16.11 -14.07
CA LYS A 188 -3.11 -16.01 -13.64
C LYS A 188 -3.57 -14.57 -13.57
#